data_19507fe6295c86ed3426d5cf9d367f9c
#
_entry.id   19507fe6295c86ed3426d5cf9d367f9c
#
_cell.length_a   1.000
_cell.length_b   1.000
_cell.length_c   1.000
_cell.angle_alpha   90.00
_cell.angle_beta   90.00
_cell.angle_gamma   90.00
#
_symmetry.space_group_name_H-M   'P 1'
#
loop_
_entity.id
_entity.type
_entity.pdbx_description
1 polymer ?
#
loop_
_entity_poly.entity_id
_entity_poly.type
_entity_poly.pdbx_seq_one_letter_code
_entity_poly.pdbx_strand_id
1 'polypeptide(L)'
;MRHTSGNEYAYTDEEGIYLVQLARKSLETRLKTGKELPVPDDCPSKLKGVSGVFVTLRKHGLPVDESLRGCIGMIEAREALVAGVVHMALAAGLEDPRFPEVRASELDHIAFEVTAMTVPKLLATKDPEAIKKAIKIGRDGLIMHRGMSRGLLLPQVPVEYDWDVETFLSHTCRKAWLPEDAWKQKDTKIFTFAGEIFEEEEPHGKIIRKVITK
;
A
#
# COMPACT_ATOMS: atom_id res chain seq x y z
N MET A 1 -30.89 15.51 -13.16
CA MET A 1 -29.50 15.29 -13.60
C MET A 1 -28.74 14.63 -12.46
N ARG A 2 -28.42 13.34 -12.57
CA ARG A 2 -27.65 12.62 -11.56
C ARG A 2 -26.19 12.94 -11.83
N HIS A 3 -25.53 13.63 -10.90
CA HIS A 3 -24.08 13.74 -10.88
C HIS A 3 -23.52 12.33 -10.69
N THR A 4 -22.94 11.76 -11.73
CA THR A 4 -22.03 10.63 -11.62
C THR A 4 -20.76 11.15 -10.95
N SER A 5 -20.68 11.03 -9.63
CA SER A 5 -19.44 11.13 -8.90
C SER A 5 -18.52 10.04 -9.46
N GLY A 6 -17.53 10.42 -10.27
CA GLY A 6 -16.46 9.51 -10.66
C GLY A 6 -15.86 8.91 -9.41
N ASN A 7 -15.77 7.59 -9.38
CA ASN A 7 -15.24 6.84 -8.24
C ASN A 7 -13.84 7.38 -7.94
N GLU A 8 -13.68 8.09 -6.82
CA GLU A 8 -12.43 8.70 -6.39
C GLU A 8 -11.38 7.63 -6.05
N TYR A 9 -11.85 6.40 -5.82
CA TYR A 9 -11.06 5.25 -5.40
C TYR A 9 -10.82 4.25 -6.54
N ALA A 10 -9.67 3.60 -6.51
CA ALA A 10 -9.32 2.58 -7.49
C ALA A 10 -10.02 1.25 -7.19
N TYR A 11 -10.23 0.91 -5.91
CA TYR A 11 -10.89 -0.33 -5.48
C TYR A 11 -12.24 -0.02 -4.83
N THR A 12 -13.20 -0.96 -4.92
CA THR A 12 -14.47 -0.88 -4.18
C THR A 12 -14.26 -1.35 -2.72
N ASP A 13 -15.23 -1.10 -1.85
CA ASP A 13 -15.16 -1.57 -0.47
C ASP A 13 -15.24 -3.11 -0.42
N GLU A 14 -16.03 -3.73 -1.31
CA GLU A 14 -16.13 -5.19 -1.43
C GLU A 14 -14.79 -5.81 -1.87
N GLU A 15 -14.10 -5.17 -2.82
CA GLU A 15 -12.75 -5.59 -3.23
C GLU A 15 -11.76 -5.48 -2.07
N GLY A 16 -11.82 -4.40 -1.29
CA GLY A 16 -10.98 -4.22 -0.10
C GLY A 16 -11.27 -5.24 0.99
N ILE A 17 -12.54 -5.50 1.28
CA ILE A 17 -12.98 -6.54 2.23
C ILE A 17 -12.42 -7.91 1.80
N TYR A 18 -12.54 -8.26 0.52
CA TYR A 18 -12.01 -9.49 -0.03
C TYR A 18 -10.50 -9.63 0.22
N LEU A 19 -9.72 -8.56 -0.02
CA LEU A 19 -8.26 -8.59 0.16
C LEU A 19 -7.87 -8.82 1.62
N VAL A 20 -8.53 -8.17 2.58
CA VAL A 20 -8.24 -8.36 4.02
C VAL A 20 -8.62 -9.76 4.48
N GLN A 21 -9.78 -10.28 4.06
CA GLN A 21 -10.19 -11.66 4.34
C GLN A 21 -9.21 -12.68 3.75
N LEU A 22 -8.72 -12.43 2.54
CA LEU A 22 -7.73 -13.27 1.88
C LEU A 22 -6.40 -13.29 2.65
N ALA A 23 -5.91 -12.12 3.10
CA ALA A 23 -4.69 -11.99 3.89
C ALA A 23 -4.81 -12.81 5.20
N ARG A 24 -5.91 -12.64 5.93
CA ARG A 24 -6.18 -13.41 7.15
C ARG A 24 -6.20 -14.91 6.87
N LYS A 25 -7.00 -15.33 5.88
CA LYS A 25 -7.13 -16.74 5.50
C LYS A 25 -5.79 -17.37 5.10
N SER A 26 -4.92 -16.61 4.44
CA SER A 26 -3.58 -17.08 4.04
C SER A 26 -2.74 -17.44 5.26
N LEU A 27 -2.57 -16.51 6.21
CA LEU A 27 -1.76 -16.75 7.41
C LEU A 27 -2.39 -17.82 8.30
N GLU A 28 -3.71 -17.80 8.50
CA GLU A 28 -4.41 -18.82 9.27
C GLU A 28 -4.23 -20.22 8.70
N THR A 29 -4.37 -20.38 7.38
CA THR A 29 -4.19 -21.67 6.71
C THR A 29 -2.78 -22.20 6.96
N ARG A 30 -1.77 -21.35 6.78
CA ARG A 30 -0.37 -21.73 7.03
C ARG A 30 -0.15 -22.17 8.47
N LEU A 31 -0.61 -21.40 9.45
CA LEU A 31 -0.41 -21.69 10.86
C LEU A 31 -1.19 -22.91 11.37
N LYS A 32 -2.40 -23.15 10.82
CA LYS A 32 -3.25 -24.26 11.24
C LYS A 32 -2.90 -25.58 10.53
N THR A 33 -2.43 -25.53 9.28
CA THR A 33 -2.25 -26.74 8.45
C THR A 33 -0.81 -27.00 8.01
N GLY A 34 0.09 -26.03 8.16
CA GLY A 34 1.45 -26.06 7.63
C GLY A 34 1.53 -25.84 6.10
N LYS A 35 0.39 -25.68 5.42
CA LYS A 35 0.32 -25.51 3.96
C LYS A 35 0.01 -24.05 3.61
N GLU A 36 0.49 -23.63 2.44
CA GLU A 36 0.13 -22.32 1.90
C GLU A 36 -1.25 -22.36 1.26
N LEU A 37 -1.99 -21.25 1.38
CA LEU A 37 -3.26 -21.10 0.68
C LEU A 37 -2.96 -20.92 -0.82
N PRO A 38 -3.58 -21.72 -1.72
CA PRO A 38 -3.45 -21.47 -3.14
C PRO A 38 -4.08 -20.13 -3.51
N VAL A 39 -3.48 -19.43 -4.48
CA VAL A 39 -4.03 -18.17 -5.00
C VAL A 39 -5.41 -18.45 -5.60
N PRO A 40 -6.48 -17.74 -5.18
CA PRO A 40 -7.82 -17.98 -5.68
C PRO A 40 -7.96 -17.62 -7.16
N ASP A 41 -8.54 -18.52 -7.96
CA ASP A 41 -8.89 -18.26 -9.37
C ASP A 41 -10.24 -17.51 -9.51
N ASP A 42 -11.14 -17.67 -8.55
CA ASP A 42 -12.49 -17.11 -8.51
C ASP A 42 -12.58 -15.75 -7.79
N CYS A 43 -11.55 -14.92 -7.91
CA CYS A 43 -11.51 -13.58 -7.33
C CYS A 43 -12.03 -12.52 -8.32
N PRO A 44 -12.43 -11.33 -7.82
CA PRO A 44 -12.79 -10.19 -8.66
C PRO A 44 -11.71 -9.92 -9.73
N SER A 45 -12.13 -9.76 -10.99
CA SER A 45 -11.21 -9.67 -12.14
C SER A 45 -10.17 -8.57 -12.01
N LYS A 46 -10.53 -7.46 -11.38
CA LYS A 46 -9.65 -6.33 -11.14
C LYS A 46 -8.48 -6.68 -10.22
N LEU A 47 -8.70 -7.57 -9.25
CA LEU A 47 -7.67 -8.01 -8.30
C LEU A 47 -6.66 -8.99 -8.93
N LYS A 48 -6.92 -9.46 -10.15
CA LYS A 48 -5.95 -10.20 -10.99
C LYS A 48 -4.92 -9.29 -11.66
N GLY A 49 -5.14 -7.98 -11.62
CA GLY A 49 -4.19 -6.99 -12.13
C GLY A 49 -2.91 -6.96 -11.28
N VAL A 50 -1.79 -6.67 -11.95
CA VAL A 50 -0.47 -6.55 -11.29
C VAL A 50 -0.43 -5.24 -10.49
N SER A 51 -0.28 -5.33 -9.17
CA SER A 51 -0.25 -4.16 -8.29
C SER A 51 0.55 -4.43 -7.02
N GLY A 52 1.20 -3.40 -6.48
CA GLY A 52 1.90 -3.47 -5.20
C GLY A 52 0.91 -3.64 -4.04
N VAL A 53 1.39 -4.21 -2.95
CA VAL A 53 0.59 -4.44 -1.74
C VAL A 53 1.47 -4.47 -0.51
N PHE A 54 0.91 -4.01 0.61
CA PHE A 54 1.44 -4.25 1.95
C PHE A 54 0.39 -4.98 2.77
N VAL A 55 0.84 -5.91 3.60
CA VAL A 55 0.02 -6.51 4.64
C VAL A 55 0.63 -6.14 5.99
N THR A 56 -0.20 -5.57 6.86
CA THR A 56 0.18 -5.15 8.21
C THR A 56 -0.65 -5.93 9.22
N LEU A 57 0.01 -6.43 10.23
CA LEU A 57 -0.56 -7.13 11.37
C LEU A 57 -0.45 -6.23 12.60
N ARG A 58 -1.57 -6.03 13.32
CA ARG A 58 -1.60 -5.20 14.52
C ARG A 58 -2.21 -5.94 15.70
N LYS A 59 -1.59 -5.85 16.86
CA LYS A 59 -2.19 -6.32 18.11
C LYS A 59 -3.38 -5.43 18.47
N HIS A 60 -4.53 -6.03 18.61
CA HIS A 60 -5.76 -5.31 19.00
C HIS A 60 -5.67 -4.80 20.43
N GLY A 61 -6.26 -3.62 20.69
CA GLY A 61 -6.34 -3.03 22.03
C GLY A 61 -5.07 -2.29 22.49
N LEU A 62 -4.03 -2.19 21.66
CA LEU A 62 -2.83 -1.41 21.95
C LEU A 62 -2.83 -0.07 21.18
N PRO A 63 -2.13 0.97 21.67
CA PRO A 63 -1.87 2.20 20.92
C PRO A 63 -1.21 1.90 19.57
N VAL A 64 -1.44 2.75 18.56
CA VAL A 64 -0.98 2.54 17.17
C VAL A 64 0.53 2.32 17.08
N ASP A 65 1.32 3.07 17.85
CA ASP A 65 2.78 3.01 17.92
C ASP A 65 3.32 1.72 18.57
N GLU A 66 2.51 1.06 19.43
CA GLU A 66 2.85 -0.19 20.12
C GLU A 66 2.17 -1.42 19.48
N SER A 67 1.20 -1.21 18.60
CA SER A 67 0.35 -2.29 18.07
C SER A 67 1.00 -3.11 16.96
N LEU A 68 2.04 -2.59 16.29
CA LEU A 68 2.65 -3.27 15.16
C LEU A 68 3.15 -4.66 15.55
N ARG A 69 2.73 -5.70 14.79
CA ARG A 69 3.12 -7.10 14.99
C ARG A 69 3.85 -7.69 13.78
N GLY A 70 3.71 -7.07 12.63
CA GLY A 70 4.39 -7.41 11.38
C GLY A 70 3.89 -6.54 10.25
N CYS A 71 4.76 -6.20 9.30
CA CYS A 71 4.38 -5.43 8.11
C CYS A 71 5.40 -5.68 7.02
N ILE A 72 4.98 -6.39 5.97
CA ILE A 72 5.78 -6.63 4.77
C ILE A 72 4.97 -6.28 3.55
N GLY A 73 5.63 -5.78 2.53
CA GLY A 73 4.98 -5.41 1.29
C GLY A 73 5.91 -5.34 0.11
N MET A 74 5.28 -5.25 -1.05
CA MET A 74 5.92 -5.19 -2.35
C MET A 74 5.38 -3.96 -3.08
N ILE A 75 6.23 -2.98 -3.32
CA ILE A 75 5.84 -1.75 -4.04
C ILE A 75 5.90 -1.98 -5.54
N GLU A 76 6.97 -2.60 -6.01
CA GLU A 76 7.11 -3.00 -7.41
C GLU A 76 6.41 -4.34 -7.63
N ALA A 77 5.18 -4.23 -8.09
CA ALA A 77 4.37 -5.40 -8.38
C ALA A 77 5.00 -6.29 -9.45
N ARG A 78 5.12 -7.56 -9.14
CA ARG A 78 5.63 -8.60 -10.05
C ARG A 78 4.59 -9.68 -10.33
N GLU A 79 3.47 -9.63 -9.63
CA GLU A 79 2.40 -10.62 -9.65
C GLU A 79 1.03 -9.96 -9.49
N ALA A 80 -0.04 -10.73 -9.69
CA ALA A 80 -1.40 -10.29 -9.44
C ALA A 80 -1.58 -9.85 -7.98
N LEU A 81 -2.40 -8.80 -7.74
CA LEU A 81 -2.65 -8.28 -6.39
C LEU A 81 -3.08 -9.37 -5.40
N VAL A 82 -3.97 -10.29 -5.81
CA VAL A 82 -4.40 -11.41 -4.97
C VAL A 82 -3.25 -12.35 -4.59
N ALA A 83 -2.32 -12.61 -5.50
CA ALA A 83 -1.12 -13.41 -5.20
C ALA A 83 -0.21 -12.66 -4.23
N GLY A 84 0.03 -11.39 -4.48
CA GLY A 84 0.80 -10.52 -3.58
C GLY A 84 0.22 -10.48 -2.17
N VAL A 85 -1.11 -10.41 -2.01
CA VAL A 85 -1.76 -10.46 -0.69
C VAL A 85 -1.50 -11.78 0.02
N VAL A 86 -1.62 -12.92 -0.67
CA VAL A 86 -1.35 -14.24 -0.09
C VAL A 86 0.10 -14.32 0.42
N HIS A 87 1.06 -13.91 -0.42
CA HIS A 87 2.49 -13.97 -0.08
C HIS A 87 2.89 -12.96 1.00
N MET A 88 2.41 -11.71 0.90
CA MET A 88 2.77 -10.68 1.88
C MET A 88 2.12 -10.91 3.25
N ALA A 89 0.97 -11.60 3.32
CA ALA A 89 0.38 -12.03 4.58
C ALA A 89 1.27 -13.06 5.31
N LEU A 90 1.82 -14.01 4.57
CA LEU A 90 2.78 -14.98 5.12
C LEU A 90 4.06 -14.28 5.54
N ALA A 91 4.62 -13.44 4.68
CA ALA A 91 5.85 -12.72 4.98
C ALA A 91 5.69 -11.80 6.21
N ALA A 92 4.57 -11.08 6.33
CA ALA A 92 4.30 -10.22 7.50
C ALA A 92 4.18 -11.00 8.80
N GLY A 93 3.64 -12.22 8.75
CA GLY A 93 3.48 -13.06 9.94
C GLY A 93 4.71 -13.89 10.30
N LEU A 94 5.53 -14.27 9.34
CA LEU A 94 6.55 -15.30 9.51
C LEU A 94 7.97 -14.85 9.16
N GLU A 95 8.13 -13.77 8.38
CA GLU A 95 9.42 -13.37 7.81
C GLU A 95 9.80 -11.92 8.13
N ASP A 96 8.99 -11.19 8.90
CA ASP A 96 9.35 -9.83 9.33
C ASP A 96 10.47 -9.92 10.40
N PRO A 97 11.70 -9.47 10.08
CA PRO A 97 12.85 -9.67 10.97
C PRO A 97 12.78 -8.90 12.30
N ARG A 98 11.82 -7.98 12.43
CA ARG A 98 11.61 -7.18 13.64
C ARG A 98 10.86 -7.96 14.72
N PHE A 99 10.20 -9.05 14.37
CA PHE A 99 9.32 -9.80 15.26
C PHE A 99 9.56 -11.31 15.14
N PRO A 100 9.30 -12.08 16.21
CA PRO A 100 9.26 -13.55 16.09
C PRO A 100 8.06 -13.95 15.23
N GLU A 101 8.10 -15.16 14.64
CA GLU A 101 6.98 -15.71 13.89
C GLU A 101 5.67 -15.68 14.69
N VAL A 102 4.57 -15.32 14.02
CA VAL A 102 3.22 -15.32 14.60
C VAL A 102 2.82 -16.77 14.92
N ARG A 103 2.23 -16.99 16.08
CA ARG A 103 1.68 -18.29 16.49
C ARG A 103 0.17 -18.32 16.29
N ALA A 104 -0.38 -19.51 16.07
CA ALA A 104 -1.84 -19.68 15.88
C ALA A 104 -2.66 -19.11 17.05
N SER A 105 -2.14 -19.16 18.29
CA SER A 105 -2.80 -18.58 19.48
C SER A 105 -2.87 -17.05 19.49
N GLU A 106 -2.13 -16.36 18.63
CA GLU A 106 -2.15 -14.89 18.53
C GLU A 106 -3.22 -14.39 17.57
N LEU A 107 -3.75 -15.25 16.66
CA LEU A 107 -4.64 -14.84 15.57
C LEU A 107 -5.92 -14.14 16.03
N ASP A 108 -6.47 -14.55 17.18
CA ASP A 108 -7.67 -13.93 17.76
C ASP A 108 -7.41 -12.57 18.44
N HIS A 109 -6.12 -12.15 18.48
CA HIS A 109 -5.69 -10.87 19.04
C HIS A 109 -5.01 -9.97 18.01
N ILE A 110 -4.97 -10.40 16.74
CA ILE A 110 -4.36 -9.65 15.64
C ILE A 110 -5.41 -9.20 14.65
N ALA A 111 -5.47 -7.89 14.39
CA ALA A 111 -6.21 -7.30 13.28
C ALA A 111 -5.31 -7.23 12.02
N PHE A 112 -5.90 -7.45 10.85
CA PHE A 112 -5.24 -7.41 9.56
C PHE A 112 -5.57 -6.10 8.84
N GLU A 113 -4.54 -5.50 8.25
CA GLU A 113 -4.64 -4.33 7.38
C GLU A 113 -3.99 -4.66 6.03
N VAL A 114 -4.63 -4.33 4.93
CA VAL A 114 -4.10 -4.43 3.58
C VAL A 114 -4.06 -3.05 2.95
N THR A 115 -2.88 -2.63 2.50
CA THR A 115 -2.72 -1.45 1.65
C THR A 115 -2.54 -1.90 0.21
N ALA A 116 -3.59 -1.76 -0.60
CA ALA A 116 -3.56 -2.04 -2.03
C ALA A 116 -3.08 -0.81 -2.79
N MET A 117 -1.99 -0.95 -3.56
CA MET A 117 -1.44 0.15 -4.34
C MET A 117 -2.21 0.31 -5.65
N THR A 118 -2.38 1.54 -6.11
CA THR A 118 -2.90 1.77 -7.47
C THR A 118 -1.77 1.63 -8.50
N VAL A 119 -2.14 1.31 -9.74
CA VAL A 119 -1.16 1.32 -10.84
C VAL A 119 -0.57 2.72 -10.98
N PRO A 120 0.77 2.87 -10.96
CA PRO A 120 1.40 4.18 -11.07
C PRO A 120 1.02 4.88 -12.37
N LYS A 121 0.59 6.15 -12.28
CA LYS A 121 0.20 6.99 -13.42
C LYS A 121 1.29 8.03 -13.70
N LEU A 122 1.77 8.08 -14.94
CA LEU A 122 2.71 9.11 -15.36
C LEU A 122 2.04 10.49 -15.33
N LEU A 123 2.67 11.47 -14.68
CA LEU A 123 2.28 12.86 -14.81
C LEU A 123 2.67 13.37 -16.22
N ALA A 124 1.65 13.72 -16.99
CA ALA A 124 1.85 14.13 -18.38
C ALA A 124 2.49 15.52 -18.51
N THR A 125 2.32 16.37 -17.50
CA THR A 125 2.87 17.75 -17.51
C THR A 125 4.34 17.78 -17.15
N LYS A 126 5.05 18.77 -17.70
CA LYS A 126 6.43 19.11 -17.35
C LYS A 126 6.55 20.53 -16.76
N ASP A 127 5.44 21.22 -16.66
CA ASP A 127 5.38 22.50 -15.99
C ASP A 127 5.43 22.32 -14.46
N PRO A 128 6.42 22.92 -13.76
CA PRO A 128 6.60 22.74 -12.33
C PRO A 128 5.36 23.10 -11.48
N GLU A 129 4.64 24.16 -11.84
CA GLU A 129 3.46 24.56 -11.09
C GLU A 129 2.29 23.60 -11.31
N ALA A 130 2.13 23.08 -12.54
CA ALA A 130 1.13 22.06 -12.84
C ALA A 130 1.46 20.72 -12.16
N ILE A 131 2.74 20.34 -12.07
CA ILE A 131 3.20 19.16 -11.31
C ILE A 131 2.78 19.30 -9.83
N LYS A 132 3.13 20.43 -9.20
CA LYS A 132 2.77 20.66 -7.79
C LYS A 132 1.26 20.63 -7.55
N LYS A 133 0.47 21.23 -8.43
CA LYS A 133 -1.00 21.23 -8.33
C LYS A 133 -1.64 19.85 -8.51
N ALA A 134 -1.00 18.95 -9.26
CA ALA A 134 -1.53 17.60 -9.51
C ALA A 134 -1.34 16.66 -8.33
N ILE A 135 -0.35 16.92 -7.48
CA ILE A 135 0.02 16.07 -6.35
C ILE A 135 -0.73 16.49 -5.09
N LYS A 136 -1.33 15.52 -4.39
CA LYS A 136 -2.02 15.72 -3.12
C LYS A 136 -1.28 14.97 -1.99
N ILE A 137 -0.80 15.72 -1.01
CA ILE A 137 -0.19 15.17 0.21
C ILE A 137 -1.17 14.27 0.94
N GLY A 138 -0.69 13.13 1.46
CA GLY A 138 -1.50 12.12 2.16
C GLY A 138 -2.25 11.16 1.24
N ARG A 139 -2.47 11.51 -0.05
CA ARG A 139 -3.09 10.63 -1.04
C ARG A 139 -2.07 10.00 -1.98
N ASP A 140 -1.17 10.83 -2.52
CA ASP A 140 -0.27 10.43 -3.59
C ASP A 140 1.11 10.05 -3.05
N GLY A 141 1.56 8.85 -3.40
CA GLY A 141 2.96 8.49 -3.41
C GLY A 141 3.61 8.91 -4.72
N LEU A 142 4.91 9.09 -4.71
CA LEU A 142 5.68 9.52 -5.88
C LEU A 142 6.74 8.49 -6.26
N ILE A 143 6.91 8.31 -7.58
CA ILE A 143 8.05 7.60 -8.15
C ILE A 143 8.79 8.56 -9.07
N MET A 144 10.09 8.74 -8.85
CA MET A 144 10.99 9.42 -9.77
C MET A 144 11.76 8.39 -10.59
N HIS A 145 11.81 8.61 -11.90
CA HIS A 145 12.55 7.75 -12.81
C HIS A 145 13.29 8.59 -13.86
N ARG A 146 14.63 8.43 -13.93
CA ARG A 146 15.49 9.08 -14.91
C ARG A 146 16.65 8.16 -15.29
N GLY A 147 16.69 7.70 -16.53
CA GLY A 147 17.68 6.73 -16.97
C GLY A 147 17.59 5.42 -16.16
N MET A 148 18.67 5.07 -15.47
CA MET A 148 18.71 3.90 -14.56
C MET A 148 18.34 4.25 -13.12
N SER A 149 18.23 5.54 -12.80
CA SER A 149 17.92 6.02 -11.46
C SER A 149 16.42 5.92 -11.20
N ARG A 150 16.05 5.31 -10.07
CA ARG A 150 14.67 5.19 -9.64
C ARG A 150 14.57 5.25 -8.13
N GLY A 151 13.57 5.95 -7.63
CA GLY A 151 13.26 6.04 -6.21
C GLY A 151 11.81 6.37 -6.01
N LEU A 152 11.30 6.03 -4.84
CA LEU A 152 9.91 6.32 -4.49
C LEU A 152 9.76 6.66 -3.01
N LEU A 153 8.69 7.39 -2.72
CA LEU A 153 8.20 7.65 -1.38
C LEU A 153 6.69 7.41 -1.32
N LEU A 154 6.26 6.82 -0.21
CA LEU A 154 4.86 6.48 0.05
C LEU A 154 4.05 7.73 0.44
N PRO A 155 2.70 7.70 0.28
CA PRO A 155 1.83 8.84 0.59
C PRO A 155 1.90 9.35 2.03
N GLN A 156 2.15 8.47 3.00
CA GLN A 156 2.22 8.83 4.42
C GLN A 156 3.49 9.62 4.78
N VAL A 157 4.59 9.42 4.03
CA VAL A 157 5.88 10.04 4.35
C VAL A 157 5.80 11.57 4.46
N PRO A 158 5.26 12.31 3.47
CA PRO A 158 5.18 13.77 3.60
C PRO A 158 4.23 14.22 4.70
N VAL A 159 3.28 13.39 5.13
CA VAL A 159 2.40 13.68 6.28
C VAL A 159 3.16 13.53 7.60
N GLU A 160 3.94 12.47 7.76
CA GLU A 160 4.73 12.18 8.96
C GLU A 160 5.79 13.28 9.23
N TYR A 161 6.38 13.84 8.15
CA TYR A 161 7.42 14.86 8.24
C TYR A 161 6.92 16.29 8.02
N ASP A 162 5.59 16.49 7.91
CA ASP A 162 4.96 17.78 7.62
C ASP A 162 5.55 18.50 6.39
N TRP A 163 5.83 17.75 5.33
CA TRP A 163 6.38 18.31 4.09
C TRP A 163 5.30 18.93 3.22
N ASP A 164 5.68 19.99 2.51
CA ASP A 164 4.94 20.47 1.36
C ASP A 164 5.24 19.63 0.10
N VAL A 165 4.53 19.91 -1.00
CA VAL A 165 4.67 19.17 -2.25
C VAL A 165 6.07 19.34 -2.86
N GLU A 166 6.69 20.53 -2.76
CA GLU A 166 8.02 20.77 -3.32
C GLU A 166 9.10 19.99 -2.56
N THR A 167 9.03 19.99 -1.25
CA THR A 167 9.88 19.20 -0.37
C THR A 167 9.72 17.69 -0.66
N PHE A 168 8.48 17.23 -0.81
CA PHE A 168 8.20 15.85 -1.16
C PHE A 168 8.80 15.42 -2.50
N LEU A 169 8.68 16.26 -3.54
CA LEU A 169 9.32 16.05 -4.85
C LEU A 169 10.85 15.97 -4.72
N SER A 170 11.45 16.90 -4.00
CA SER A 170 12.90 16.97 -3.80
C SER A 170 13.43 15.74 -3.06
N HIS A 171 12.76 15.31 -1.98
CA HIS A 171 13.13 14.10 -1.24
C HIS A 171 12.92 12.83 -2.06
N THR A 172 11.91 12.79 -2.94
CA THR A 172 11.73 11.65 -3.85
C THR A 172 12.87 11.59 -4.90
N CYS A 173 13.35 12.75 -5.37
CA CYS A 173 14.54 12.80 -6.21
C CYS A 173 15.77 12.26 -5.47
N ARG A 174 16.02 12.68 -4.22
CA ARG A 174 17.12 12.14 -3.39
C ARG A 174 17.01 10.64 -3.21
N LYS A 175 15.80 10.11 -2.99
CA LYS A 175 15.55 8.66 -2.89
C LYS A 175 15.90 7.92 -4.17
N ALA A 176 15.81 8.59 -5.32
CA ALA A 176 16.23 8.08 -6.63
C ALA A 176 17.71 8.32 -6.95
N TRP A 177 18.50 8.84 -6.00
CA TRP A 177 19.89 9.25 -6.19
C TRP A 177 20.05 10.32 -7.29
N LEU A 178 19.06 11.22 -7.40
CA LEU A 178 19.04 12.37 -8.31
C LEU A 178 19.23 13.67 -7.53
N PRO A 179 19.70 14.75 -8.19
CA PRO A 179 19.65 16.10 -7.63
C PRO A 179 18.25 16.47 -7.19
N GLU A 180 18.13 17.28 -6.14
CA GLU A 180 16.83 17.64 -5.51
C GLU A 180 15.87 18.35 -6.47
N ASP A 181 16.41 19.06 -7.47
CA ASP A 181 15.67 19.79 -8.50
C ASP A 181 15.43 18.97 -9.78
N ALA A 182 15.84 17.71 -9.80
CA ALA A 182 15.72 16.84 -10.99
C ALA A 182 14.26 16.68 -11.44
N TRP A 183 13.28 16.83 -10.55
CA TRP A 183 11.87 16.77 -10.91
C TRP A 183 11.42 17.89 -11.87
N LYS A 184 12.18 19.00 -11.97
CA LYS A 184 11.96 20.10 -12.92
C LYS A 184 12.54 19.81 -14.31
N GLN A 185 13.32 18.75 -14.46
CA GLN A 185 13.99 18.39 -15.70
C GLN A 185 13.05 17.62 -16.65
N LYS A 186 13.16 17.89 -17.96
CA LYS A 186 12.26 17.28 -18.97
C LYS A 186 12.40 15.76 -19.10
N ASP A 187 13.59 15.23 -18.83
CA ASP A 187 13.94 13.81 -18.90
C ASP A 187 13.56 13.02 -17.64
N THR A 188 13.19 13.69 -16.55
CA THR A 188 12.68 13.03 -15.34
C THR A 188 11.22 12.69 -15.50
N LYS A 189 10.88 11.41 -15.36
CA LYS A 189 9.49 10.92 -15.32
C LYS A 189 9.02 10.87 -13.88
N ILE A 190 7.87 11.46 -13.62
CA ILE A 190 7.21 11.48 -12.31
C ILE A 190 5.94 10.66 -12.42
N PHE A 191 5.82 9.62 -11.60
CA PHE A 191 4.57 8.86 -11.49
C PHE A 191 3.96 9.11 -10.13
N THR A 192 2.64 9.19 -10.11
CA THR A 192 1.85 9.18 -8.87
C THR A 192 1.17 7.84 -8.71
N PHE A 193 1.03 7.39 -7.49
CA PHE A 193 0.24 6.22 -7.12
C PHE A 193 -0.45 6.50 -5.78
N ALA A 194 -1.53 5.80 -5.48
CA ALA A 194 -2.17 5.86 -4.18
C ALA A 194 -2.09 4.50 -3.49
N GLY A 195 -2.11 4.49 -2.17
CA GLY A 195 -2.34 3.32 -1.37
C GLY A 195 -3.74 3.40 -0.78
N GLU A 196 -4.59 2.44 -1.05
CA GLU A 196 -5.91 2.34 -0.45
C GLU A 196 -5.87 1.31 0.66
N ILE A 197 -6.21 1.75 1.88
CA ILE A 197 -6.06 0.97 3.09
C ILE A 197 -7.41 0.40 3.48
N PHE A 198 -7.42 -0.89 3.75
CA PHE A 198 -8.56 -1.62 4.30
C PHE A 198 -8.10 -2.38 5.53
N GLU A 199 -8.83 -2.27 6.62
CA GLU A 199 -8.44 -2.88 7.89
C GLU A 199 -9.64 -3.49 8.63
N GLU A 200 -9.36 -4.50 9.43
CA GLU A 200 -10.30 -4.97 10.45
C GLU A 200 -10.34 -3.98 11.61
N GLU A 201 -11.52 -3.56 12.04
CA GLU A 201 -11.70 -2.73 13.24
C GLU A 201 -11.28 -3.48 14.51
N GLU A 202 -11.49 -4.79 14.51
CA GLU A 202 -11.09 -5.74 15.56
C GLU A 202 -10.84 -7.11 14.93
N PRO A 203 -10.11 -8.03 15.56
CA PRO A 203 -9.85 -9.37 15.01
C PRO A 203 -11.15 -10.09 14.62
N HIS A 204 -11.22 -10.57 13.37
CA HIS A 204 -12.43 -11.16 12.75
C HIS A 204 -13.65 -10.25 12.68
N GLY A 205 -13.48 -8.97 12.95
CA GLY A 205 -14.57 -7.99 12.99
C GLY A 205 -14.87 -7.40 11.61
N LYS A 206 -15.57 -6.26 11.64
CA LYS A 206 -15.91 -5.51 10.44
C LYS A 206 -14.65 -4.98 9.76
N ILE A 207 -14.61 -5.10 8.45
CA ILE A 207 -13.54 -4.54 7.61
C ILE A 207 -14.03 -3.21 7.04
N ILE A 208 -13.21 -2.19 7.16
CA ILE A 208 -13.49 -0.84 6.70
C ILE A 208 -12.37 -0.30 5.82
N ARG A 209 -12.69 0.68 4.99
CA ARG A 209 -11.70 1.52 4.32
C ARG A 209 -11.20 2.57 5.30
N LYS A 210 -9.89 2.66 5.47
CA LYS A 210 -9.24 3.70 6.26
C LYS A 210 -8.89 4.90 5.38
N VAL A 211 -9.36 6.07 5.76
CA VAL A 211 -8.99 7.33 5.09
C VAL A 211 -7.83 7.94 5.85
N ILE A 212 -6.71 8.19 5.15
CA ILE A 212 -5.59 8.93 5.72
C ILE A 212 -6.00 10.39 5.76
N THR A 213 -6.38 10.88 6.92
CA THR A 213 -6.62 12.30 7.16
C THR A 213 -5.38 12.95 7.74
N LYS A 214 -5.11 14.19 7.29
CA LYS A 214 -4.09 15.06 7.89
C LYS A 214 -4.54 15.50 9.27
#